data_75f8b7c6438fa35bf4fbf9f1d0368a7c
#
_entry.id   75f8b7c6438fa35bf4fbf9f1d0368a7c
#
_cell.length_a   1.000
_cell.length_b   1.000
_cell.length_c   1.000
_cell.angle_alpha   90.00
_cell.angle_beta   90.00
_cell.angle_gamma   90.00
#
_symmetry.space_group_name_H-M   'P 1'
#
loop_
_entity.id
_entity.type
_entity.pdbx_description
1 polymer ?
#
loop_
_entity_poly.entity_id
_entity_poly.type
_entity_poly.pdbx_seq_one_letter_code
_entity_poly.pdbx_strand_id
1 'polypeptide(L)'
;MTYHGDKETRSKLLREELTERVIGAAIEVQRALGPGLLESAHEECLCREFYLRGITFERQVPLPIEYKGVKLDYGYRLDLIVERVLVLEIKCLDTFFRFRKHNSLRT
;
A
#
# COMPACT_ATOMS: atom_id res chain seq x y z
N MET A 1 -2.90 -14.17 -33.63
CA MET A 1 -1.74 -13.75 -33.07
C MET A 1 -1.84 -13.48 -31.59
N THR A 2 -0.96 -13.99 -30.95
CA THR A 2 -0.95 -13.85 -29.53
C THR A 2 0.17 -13.00 -29.15
N TYR A 3 -0.07 -12.04 -28.35
CA TYR A 3 1.02 -11.28 -27.96
C TYR A 3 1.40 -11.61 -26.56
N HIS A 4 2.65 -11.68 -26.38
CA HIS A 4 3.19 -12.13 -25.14
C HIS A 4 3.03 -11.11 -24.05
N GLY A 5 2.90 -9.87 -24.42
CA GLY A 5 2.76 -8.85 -23.44
C GLY A 5 1.39 -8.75 -22.82
N ASP A 6 0.50 -9.61 -23.28
CA ASP A 6 -0.88 -9.51 -22.86
C ASP A 6 -1.04 -9.62 -21.36
N LYS A 7 -0.42 -10.61 -20.78
CA LYS A 7 -0.49 -10.81 -19.34
C LYS A 7 0.12 -9.66 -18.58
N GLU A 8 1.29 -9.23 -19.01
CA GLU A 8 1.97 -8.14 -18.34
C GLU A 8 1.19 -6.85 -18.46
N THR A 9 0.63 -6.61 -19.64
CA THR A 9 -0.16 -5.41 -19.88
C THR A 9 -1.38 -5.42 -18.96
N ARG A 10 -2.03 -6.56 -18.87
CA ARG A 10 -3.21 -6.66 -18.02
C ARG A 10 -2.86 -6.44 -16.56
N SER A 11 -1.77 -7.02 -16.10
CA SER A 11 -1.34 -6.84 -14.72
C SER A 11 -1.02 -5.38 -14.44
N LYS A 12 -0.38 -4.72 -15.39
CA LYS A 12 -0.06 -3.32 -15.22
C LYS A 12 -1.32 -2.48 -15.13
N LEU A 13 -2.30 -2.75 -15.99
CA LEU A 13 -3.55 -2.01 -15.96
C LEU A 13 -4.30 -2.23 -14.66
N LEU A 14 -4.30 -3.45 -14.15
CA LEU A 14 -4.96 -3.73 -12.89
C LEU A 14 -4.30 -3.01 -11.73
N ARG A 15 -2.97 -2.92 -11.75
CA ARG A 15 -2.26 -2.21 -10.71
C ARG A 15 -2.53 -0.72 -10.78
N GLU A 16 -2.61 -0.17 -12.00
CA GLU A 16 -2.92 1.24 -12.14
C GLU A 16 -4.34 1.54 -11.67
N GLU A 17 -5.26 0.65 -11.97
CA GLU A 17 -6.62 0.78 -11.52
C GLU A 17 -6.69 0.74 -9.99
N LEU A 18 -5.97 -0.19 -9.41
CA LEU A 18 -5.93 -0.29 -7.96
C LEU A 18 -5.32 0.97 -7.35
N THR A 19 -4.25 1.46 -7.94
CA THR A 19 -3.61 2.67 -7.44
C THR A 19 -4.58 3.84 -7.47
N GLU A 20 -5.35 3.97 -8.53
CA GLU A 20 -6.34 5.02 -8.61
C GLU A 20 -7.39 4.90 -7.52
N ARG A 21 -7.83 3.69 -7.26
CA ARG A 21 -8.83 3.46 -6.22
C ARG A 21 -8.25 3.79 -4.85
N VAL A 22 -7.01 3.44 -4.62
CA VAL A 22 -6.35 3.73 -3.36
C VAL A 22 -6.15 5.23 -3.19
N ILE A 23 -5.75 5.91 -4.24
CA ILE A 23 -5.59 7.35 -4.18
C ILE A 23 -6.93 8.02 -3.90
N GLY A 24 -7.99 7.55 -4.53
CA GLY A 24 -9.31 8.08 -4.26
C GLY A 24 -9.72 7.92 -2.81
N ALA A 25 -9.42 6.76 -2.23
CA ALA A 25 -9.71 6.53 -0.82
C ALA A 25 -8.89 7.47 0.06
N ALA A 26 -7.62 7.65 -0.28
CA ALA A 26 -6.75 8.51 0.51
C ALA A 26 -7.21 9.97 0.46
N ILE A 27 -7.63 10.41 -0.72
CA ILE A 27 -8.13 11.77 -0.86
C ILE A 27 -9.39 11.97 -0.01
N GLU A 28 -10.26 10.98 -0.01
CA GLU A 28 -11.48 11.07 0.79
C GLU A 28 -11.15 11.20 2.27
N VAL A 29 -10.22 10.38 2.75
CA VAL A 29 -9.82 10.42 4.15
C VAL A 29 -9.20 11.77 4.48
N GLN A 30 -8.34 12.26 3.59
CA GLN A 30 -7.67 13.52 3.81
C GLN A 30 -8.65 14.67 3.87
N ARG A 31 -9.65 14.66 3.02
CA ARG A 31 -10.68 15.70 3.04
C ARG A 31 -11.45 15.68 4.34
N ALA A 32 -11.75 14.49 4.82
CA ALA A 32 -12.55 14.36 6.03
C ALA A 32 -11.79 14.75 7.27
N LEU A 33 -10.51 14.38 7.34
CA LEU A 33 -9.74 14.60 8.55
C LEU A 33 -9.01 15.93 8.59
N GLY A 34 -8.54 16.40 7.43
CA GLY A 34 -7.75 17.59 7.40
C GLY A 34 -6.32 17.34 7.87
N PRO A 35 -5.52 18.38 7.92
CA PRO A 35 -4.11 18.27 8.30
C PRO A 35 -3.93 18.17 9.80
N GLY A 36 -2.75 17.73 10.21
CA GLY A 36 -2.35 17.80 11.61
C GLY A 36 -2.72 16.62 12.47
N LEU A 37 -3.25 15.56 11.90
CA LEU A 37 -3.58 14.39 12.68
C LEU A 37 -2.46 13.37 12.67
N LEU A 38 -2.47 12.49 13.65
CA LEU A 38 -1.46 11.45 13.78
C LEU A 38 -1.55 10.44 12.63
N GLU A 39 -0.39 9.84 12.34
CA GLU A 39 -0.36 8.81 11.32
C GLU A 39 -1.34 7.68 11.61
N SER A 40 -1.44 7.30 12.89
CA SER A 40 -2.34 6.22 13.27
C SER A 40 -3.79 6.56 12.96
N ALA A 41 -4.18 7.82 13.14
CA ALA A 41 -5.54 8.21 12.81
C ALA A 41 -5.80 8.10 11.32
N HIS A 42 -4.83 8.54 10.50
CA HIS A 42 -4.97 8.42 9.07
C HIS A 42 -5.04 6.96 8.63
N GLU A 43 -4.22 6.13 9.25
CA GLU A 43 -4.21 4.72 8.90
C GLU A 43 -5.55 4.07 9.23
N GLU A 44 -6.09 4.35 10.40
CA GLU A 44 -7.38 3.78 10.79
C GLU A 44 -8.49 4.18 9.84
N CYS A 45 -8.52 5.45 9.49
CA CYS A 45 -9.57 5.94 8.61
C CYS A 45 -9.40 5.41 7.21
N LEU A 46 -8.16 5.27 6.76
CA LEU A 46 -7.92 4.71 5.45
C LEU A 46 -8.35 3.26 5.38
N CYS A 47 -8.09 2.50 6.44
CA CYS A 47 -8.53 1.12 6.50
C CYS A 47 -10.05 1.03 6.46
N ARG A 48 -10.72 1.92 7.15
CA ARG A 48 -12.17 1.96 7.11
C ARG A 48 -12.67 2.27 5.71
N GLU A 49 -12.01 3.22 5.04
CA GLU A 49 -12.40 3.57 3.69
C GLU A 49 -12.19 2.42 2.73
N PHE A 50 -11.07 1.70 2.88
CA PHE A 50 -10.82 0.51 2.07
C PHE A 50 -11.93 -0.52 2.29
N TYR A 51 -12.28 -0.74 3.54
CA TYR A 51 -13.32 -1.70 3.85
C TYR A 51 -14.62 -1.32 3.14
N LEU A 52 -14.99 -0.05 3.22
CA LEU A 52 -16.22 0.42 2.60
C LEU A 52 -16.19 0.29 1.08
N ARG A 53 -15.02 0.36 0.50
CA ARG A 53 -14.86 0.27 -0.95
C ARG A 53 -14.59 -1.14 -1.44
N GLY A 54 -14.52 -2.10 -0.53
CA GLY A 54 -14.29 -3.48 -0.92
C GLY A 54 -12.84 -3.76 -1.33
N ILE A 55 -11.92 -2.97 -0.82
CA ILE A 55 -10.49 -3.16 -1.11
C ILE A 55 -9.88 -3.94 0.05
N THR A 56 -9.26 -5.08 -0.25
CA THR A 56 -8.65 -5.88 0.81
C THR A 56 -7.27 -5.31 1.16
N PHE A 57 -6.89 -5.51 2.41
CA PHE A 57 -5.62 -4.97 2.87
C PHE A 57 -5.13 -5.73 4.09
N GLU A 58 -3.84 -5.57 4.38
CA GLU A 58 -3.22 -6.10 5.60
C GLU A 58 -2.46 -4.96 6.26
N ARG A 59 -2.52 -4.91 7.57
CA ARG A 59 -1.90 -3.82 8.34
C ARG A 59 -0.68 -4.31 9.09
N GLN A 60 0.30 -3.42 9.24
CA GLN A 60 1.45 -3.66 10.10
C GLN A 60 2.09 -5.01 9.81
N VAL A 61 2.44 -5.21 8.56
CA VAL A 61 2.98 -6.48 8.11
C VAL A 61 4.47 -6.53 8.38
N PRO A 62 4.94 -7.53 9.12
CA PRO A 62 6.37 -7.63 9.40
C PRO A 62 7.18 -7.77 8.11
N LEU A 63 8.31 -7.10 8.06
CA LEU A 63 9.20 -7.15 6.91
C LEU A 63 10.47 -7.89 7.30
N PRO A 64 10.57 -9.16 6.97
CA PRO A 64 11.80 -9.90 7.25
C PRO A 64 12.90 -9.46 6.30
N ILE A 65 14.07 -9.24 6.84
CA ILE A 65 15.23 -8.85 6.07
C ILE A 65 16.29 -9.92 6.23
N GLU A 66 16.83 -10.33 5.12
CA GLU A 66 17.88 -11.33 5.13
C GLU A 66 19.03 -10.85 4.28
N TYR A 67 20.23 -10.88 4.83
CA TYR A 67 21.40 -10.44 4.11
C TYR A 67 22.44 -11.52 4.20
N LYS A 68 22.77 -12.12 3.07
CA LYS A 68 23.80 -13.15 2.96
C LYS A 68 23.63 -14.24 4.01
N GLY A 69 22.41 -14.71 4.15
CA GLY A 69 22.09 -15.80 5.06
C GLY A 69 21.85 -15.38 6.50
N VAL A 70 22.03 -14.10 6.79
CA VAL A 70 21.77 -13.61 8.14
C VAL A 70 20.41 -12.95 8.18
N LYS A 71 19.56 -13.43 9.07
CA LYS A 71 18.24 -12.86 9.23
C LYS A 71 18.30 -11.69 10.20
N LEU A 72 17.83 -10.57 9.74
CA LEU A 72 17.82 -9.36 10.54
C LEU A 72 16.39 -9.08 10.96
N ASP A 73 16.16 -9.13 12.27
CA ASP A 73 14.82 -8.90 12.79
C ASP A 73 14.86 -7.68 13.69
N TYR A 74 14.69 -6.54 13.06
CA TYR A 74 14.70 -5.27 13.78
C TYR A 74 13.31 -4.69 13.94
N GLY A 75 12.29 -5.51 13.71
CA GLY A 75 10.93 -5.02 13.90
C GLY A 75 10.42 -4.12 12.81
N TYR A 76 11.02 -4.19 11.64
CA TYR A 76 10.51 -3.40 10.52
C TYR A 76 9.14 -3.88 10.12
N ARG A 77 8.26 -2.95 9.83
CA ARG A 77 6.90 -3.27 9.43
C ARG A 77 6.46 -2.37 8.31
N LEU A 78 5.59 -2.91 7.48
CA LEU A 78 4.95 -2.15 6.43
C LEU A 78 3.60 -1.69 6.96
N ASP A 79 3.28 -0.41 6.73
CA ASP A 79 2.03 0.12 7.24
C ASP A 79 0.83 -0.62 6.69
N LEU A 80 0.75 -0.73 5.38
CA LEU A 80 -0.36 -1.38 4.72
C LEU A 80 0.11 -2.08 3.46
N ILE A 81 -0.45 -3.26 3.21
CA ILE A 81 -0.32 -3.91 1.91
C ILE A 81 -1.72 -4.07 1.37
N VAL A 82 -1.96 -3.50 0.19
CA VAL A 82 -3.27 -3.47 -0.41
C VAL A 82 -3.34 -4.49 -1.54
N GLU A 83 -4.33 -5.38 -1.46
CA GLU A 83 -4.58 -6.41 -2.47
C GLU A 83 -3.33 -7.23 -2.76
N ARG A 84 -2.43 -7.30 -1.80
CA ARG A 84 -1.17 -8.05 -1.89
C ARG A 84 -0.26 -7.57 -3.00
N VAL A 85 -0.51 -6.41 -3.55
CA VAL A 85 0.26 -5.89 -4.68
C VAL A 85 0.91 -4.57 -4.39
N LEU A 86 0.29 -3.77 -3.54
CA LEU A 86 0.68 -2.39 -3.36
C LEU A 86 1.03 -2.13 -1.91
N VAL A 87 2.22 -1.61 -1.68
CA VAL A 87 2.65 -1.24 -0.33
C VAL A 87 2.41 0.24 -0.13
N LEU A 88 1.76 0.56 0.98
CA LEU A 88 1.45 1.92 1.33
C LEU A 88 2.19 2.30 2.60
N GLU A 89 2.91 3.40 2.56
CA GLU A 89 3.53 3.97 3.74
C GLU A 89 2.86 5.30 4.03
N ILE A 90 2.42 5.47 5.26
CA ILE A 90 1.68 6.66 5.64
C ILE A 90 2.61 7.62 6.36
N LYS A 91 2.67 8.84 5.87
CA LYS A 91 3.49 9.89 6.47
C LYS A 91 2.59 10.99 6.97
N CYS A 92 2.82 11.41 8.19
CA CYS A 92 1.91 12.39 8.77
C CYS A 92 2.26 13.83 8.42
N LEU A 93 3.49 14.10 8.00
CA LEU A 93 3.88 15.47 7.80
C LEU A 93 3.06 16.19 6.76
N ASP A 94 2.83 15.58 5.60
CA ASP A 94 2.06 16.22 4.56
C ASP A 94 0.99 15.30 4.05
N THR A 95 0.61 14.35 4.85
CA THR A 95 -0.35 13.35 4.46
C THR A 95 0.06 12.67 3.16
N PHE A 96 1.34 12.41 3.04
CA PHE A 96 1.86 11.69 1.90
C PHE A 96 1.66 10.22 2.06
N PHE A 97 1.39 9.57 0.94
CA PHE A 97 1.37 8.13 0.87
C PHE A 97 2.48 7.71 -0.06
N ARG A 98 3.20 6.69 0.32
CA ARG A 98 4.24 6.16 -0.51
C ARG A 98 3.79 4.83 -1.07
N PHE A 99 3.89 4.69 -2.37
CA PHE A 99 3.44 3.48 -3.03
C PHE A 99 4.63 2.69 -3.52
N ARG A 100 4.60 1.39 -3.27
CA ARG A 100 5.61 0.50 -3.78
C ARG A 100 4.97 -0.79 -4.20
N LYS A 101 5.58 -1.43 -5.19
CA LYS A 101 5.12 -2.74 -5.58
C LYS A 101 5.52 -3.73 -4.51
N HIS A 102 4.60 -4.61 -4.16
CA HIS A 102 4.90 -5.63 -3.19
C HIS A 102 6.04 -6.52 -3.65
N ASN A 103 6.12 -6.77 -4.94
CA ASN A 103 7.17 -7.62 -5.48
C ASN A 103 8.55 -7.10 -5.20
N SER A 104 8.71 -5.80 -5.07
CA SER A 104 10.03 -5.23 -4.84
C SER A 104 10.56 -5.57 -3.47
N LEU A 105 9.76 -6.15 -2.62
CA LEU A 105 10.20 -6.57 -1.30
C LEU A 105 10.85 -7.94 -1.32
N ARG A 106 10.71 -8.64 -2.42
CA ARG A 106 11.34 -9.95 -2.55
C ARG A 106 12.76 -9.77 -3.00
N THR A 107 13.61 -10.40 -2.38
CA THR A 107 15.01 -10.32 -2.78
C THR A 107 15.65 -11.69 -2.82
#